data_2fa0145dbe64f38ea99031c2aa1d820f
#
_entry.id   2fa0145dbe64f38ea99031c2aa1d820f
#
_cell.length_a   1.000
_cell.length_b   1.000
_cell.length_c   1.000
_cell.angle_alpha   90.00
_cell.angle_beta   90.00
_cell.angle_gamma   90.00
#
_symmetry.space_group_name_H-M   'P 1'
#
loop_
_entity.id
_entity.type
_entity.pdbx_description
1 polymer ?
#
loop_
_entity_poly.entity_id
_entity_poly.type
_entity_poly.pdbx_seq_one_letter_code
_entity_poly.pdbx_strand_id
1 'polypeptide(L)'
;MLDIKLLRENPDAARAGAVKKHMPERASAVDRALALDKDLRAMTPKIDAMRSEQKAGGKKLGKLGPDERAAFLLTQKELKTRLSVLEDEEKQLKHDLAEQLGLIPN
;
A
#
# COMPACT_ATOMS: atom_id res chain seq x y z
N MET A 1 13.69 15.05 1.76
CA MET A 1 13.00 13.83 2.20
C MET A 1 13.94 12.61 2.08
N LEU A 2 13.98 11.76 3.08
CA LEU A 2 14.82 10.57 3.08
C LEU A 2 14.26 9.52 2.12
N ASP A 3 15.15 8.84 1.38
CA ASP A 3 14.76 7.74 0.50
C ASP A 3 14.42 6.51 1.34
N ILE A 4 13.24 5.92 1.11
CA ILE A 4 12.79 4.73 1.83
C ILE A 4 13.71 3.53 1.61
N LYS A 5 14.38 3.44 0.46
CA LYS A 5 15.34 2.37 0.18
C LYS A 5 16.54 2.43 1.13
N LEU A 6 17.06 3.61 1.37
CA LEU A 6 18.15 3.81 2.32
C LEU A 6 17.71 3.45 3.73
N LEU A 7 16.48 3.77 4.09
CA LEU A 7 15.90 3.46 5.38
C LEU A 7 15.80 1.94 5.60
N ARG A 8 15.38 1.19 4.57
CA ARG A 8 15.30 -0.27 4.62
C ARG A 8 16.65 -0.91 4.78
N GLU A 9 17.66 -0.40 4.07
CA GLU A 9 19.01 -0.95 4.07
C GLU A 9 19.74 -0.69 5.38
N ASN A 10 19.53 0.49 5.96
CA ASN A 10 20.27 0.88 7.17
C ASN A 10 19.40 1.70 8.12
N PRO A 11 18.39 1.07 8.77
CA PRO A 11 17.50 1.77 9.70
C PRO A 11 18.22 2.30 10.94
N ASP A 12 19.27 1.62 11.40
CA ASP A 12 20.02 2.02 12.58
C ASP A 12 20.77 3.33 12.35
N ALA A 13 21.30 3.55 11.15
CA ALA A 13 21.95 4.79 10.80
C ALA A 13 20.97 5.97 10.83
N ALA A 14 19.75 5.77 10.36
CA ALA A 14 18.71 6.80 10.40
C ALA A 14 18.29 7.14 11.83
N ARG A 15 18.15 6.12 12.69
CA ARG A 15 17.87 6.33 14.12
C ARG A 15 18.99 7.07 14.82
N ALA A 16 20.22 6.65 14.58
CA ALA A 16 21.41 7.29 15.15
C ALA A 16 21.52 8.74 14.72
N GLY A 17 21.22 9.05 13.45
CA GLY A 17 21.19 10.40 12.93
C GLY A 17 20.18 11.29 13.64
N ALA A 18 18.99 10.75 13.92
CA ALA A 18 17.93 11.47 14.63
C ALA A 18 18.34 11.79 16.08
N VAL A 19 18.94 10.81 16.78
CA VAL A 19 19.42 10.98 18.16
C VAL A 19 20.56 11.99 18.20
N LYS A 20 21.50 11.88 17.28
CA LYS A 20 22.65 12.77 17.19
C LYS A 20 22.26 14.24 16.99
N LYS A 21 21.14 14.48 16.30
CA LYS A 21 20.60 15.83 16.06
C LYS A 21 19.69 16.33 17.18
N HIS A 22 19.68 15.66 18.34
CA HIS A 22 18.84 15.99 19.48
C HIS A 22 17.34 15.95 19.17
N MET A 23 16.93 15.00 18.33
CA MET A 23 15.54 14.77 17.94
C MET A 23 15.15 13.30 18.17
N PRO A 24 15.24 12.81 19.44
CA PRO A 24 15.02 11.39 19.72
C PRO A 24 13.59 10.92 19.39
N GLU A 25 12.61 11.82 19.48
CA GLU A 25 11.22 11.52 19.11
C GLU A 25 11.07 11.19 17.62
N ARG A 26 11.97 11.70 16.79
CA ARG A 26 11.99 11.42 15.34
C ARG A 26 12.62 10.07 15.01
N ALA A 27 13.38 9.50 15.93
CA ALA A 27 13.94 8.16 15.76
C ALA A 27 12.82 7.11 15.69
N SER A 28 11.73 7.30 16.43
CA SER A 28 10.58 6.41 16.37
C SER A 28 9.82 6.50 15.03
N ALA A 29 9.96 7.62 14.31
CA ALA A 29 9.38 7.77 12.98
C ALA A 29 10.00 6.80 11.99
N VAL A 30 11.27 6.40 12.17
CA VAL A 30 11.94 5.38 11.37
C VAL A 30 11.20 4.06 11.47
N ASP A 31 10.88 3.63 12.69
CA ASP A 31 10.17 2.36 12.91
C ASP A 31 8.76 2.41 12.34
N ARG A 32 8.05 3.52 12.51
CA ARG A 32 6.71 3.71 11.94
C ARG A 32 6.74 3.69 10.42
N ALA A 33 7.73 4.37 9.81
CA ALA A 33 7.89 4.38 8.35
C ALA A 33 8.15 2.98 7.80
N LEU A 34 9.00 2.20 8.47
CA LEU A 34 9.30 0.83 8.07
C LEU A 34 8.07 -0.09 8.19
N ALA A 35 7.26 0.08 9.24
CA ALA A 35 6.03 -0.68 9.42
C ALA A 35 5.03 -0.36 8.31
N LEU A 36 4.84 0.92 8.00
CA LEU A 36 3.94 1.37 6.93
C LEU A 36 4.41 0.87 5.56
N ASP A 37 5.71 0.92 5.30
CA ASP A 37 6.30 0.40 4.07
C ASP A 37 6.07 -1.10 3.92
N LYS A 38 6.23 -1.85 4.99
CA LYS A 38 5.97 -3.29 5.00
C LYS A 38 4.51 -3.59 4.66
N ASP A 39 3.58 -2.85 5.26
CA ASP A 39 2.14 -3.01 5.00
C ASP A 39 1.81 -2.68 3.54
N LEU A 40 2.38 -1.61 2.99
CA LEU A 40 2.21 -1.25 1.58
C LEU A 40 2.73 -2.33 0.64
N ARG A 41 3.90 -2.87 0.93
CA ARG A 41 4.52 -3.93 0.12
C ARG A 41 3.73 -5.22 0.16
N ALA A 42 3.06 -5.51 1.27
CA ALA A 42 2.17 -6.67 1.39
C ALA A 42 0.85 -6.44 0.65
N MET A 43 0.37 -5.19 0.60
CA MET A 43 -0.90 -4.82 -0.02
C MET A 43 -0.82 -4.75 -1.54
N THR A 44 0.28 -4.22 -2.09
CA THR A 44 0.45 -4.00 -3.53
C THR A 44 0.17 -5.24 -4.39
N PRO A 45 0.72 -6.44 -4.08
CA PRO A 45 0.41 -7.64 -4.86
C PRO A 45 -1.06 -8.04 -4.81
N LYS A 46 -1.72 -7.82 -3.69
CA LYS A 46 -3.15 -8.12 -3.53
C LYS A 46 -4.00 -7.24 -4.43
N ILE A 47 -3.69 -5.93 -4.45
CA ILE A 47 -4.37 -4.96 -5.31
C ILE A 47 -4.16 -5.29 -6.78
N ASP A 48 -2.92 -5.59 -7.17
CA ASP A 48 -2.58 -5.95 -8.55
C ASP A 48 -3.28 -7.23 -8.99
N ALA A 49 -3.36 -8.23 -8.12
CA ALA A 49 -4.09 -9.48 -8.40
C ALA A 49 -5.58 -9.20 -8.61
N MET A 50 -6.19 -8.36 -7.78
CA MET A 50 -7.60 -8.00 -7.91
C MET A 50 -7.89 -7.19 -9.16
N ARG A 51 -6.99 -6.29 -9.55
CA ARG A 51 -7.10 -5.54 -10.80
C ARG A 51 -7.02 -6.46 -12.02
N SER A 52 -6.11 -7.42 -12.00
CA SER A 52 -5.98 -8.43 -13.05
C SER A 52 -7.24 -9.29 -13.16
N GLU A 53 -7.77 -9.70 -12.03
CA GLU A 53 -9.00 -10.48 -11.94
C GLU A 53 -10.20 -9.71 -12.50
N GLN A 54 -10.31 -8.43 -12.17
CA GLN A 54 -11.36 -7.54 -12.65
C GLN A 54 -11.27 -7.39 -14.19
N LYS A 55 -10.08 -7.22 -14.70
CA LYS A 55 -9.83 -7.08 -16.15
C LYS A 55 -10.15 -8.36 -16.90
N ALA A 56 -9.70 -9.50 -16.37
CA ALA A 56 -10.00 -10.82 -16.94
C ALA A 56 -11.49 -11.11 -16.91
N GLY A 57 -12.16 -10.72 -15.82
CA GLY A 57 -13.59 -10.86 -15.67
C GLY A 57 -14.40 -10.07 -16.70
N GLY A 58 -13.96 -8.85 -17.01
CA GLY A 58 -14.61 -8.04 -18.05
C GLY A 58 -14.58 -8.70 -19.43
N LYS A 59 -13.47 -9.36 -19.76
CA LYS A 59 -13.35 -10.12 -21.01
C LYS A 59 -14.22 -11.37 -21.01
N LYS A 60 -14.26 -12.07 -19.88
CA LYS A 60 -15.05 -13.29 -19.71
C LYS A 60 -16.54 -13.00 -19.79
N LEU A 61 -16.98 -11.88 -19.26
CA LEU A 61 -18.38 -11.45 -19.23
C LEU A 61 -18.99 -11.43 -20.64
N GLY A 62 -18.26 -11.00 -21.64
CA GLY A 62 -18.72 -10.96 -23.02
C GLY A 62 -18.98 -12.33 -23.62
N LYS A 63 -18.46 -13.41 -23.03
CA LYS A 63 -18.60 -14.78 -23.50
C LYS A 63 -19.67 -15.58 -22.76
N LEU A 64 -20.27 -15.00 -21.71
CA LEU A 64 -21.26 -15.68 -20.87
C LEU A 64 -22.67 -15.51 -21.38
N GLY A 65 -23.51 -16.52 -21.12
CA GLY A 65 -24.94 -16.46 -21.38
C GLY A 65 -25.67 -15.52 -20.42
N PRO A 66 -26.96 -15.17 -20.70
CA PRO A 66 -27.68 -14.19 -19.87
C PRO A 66 -27.76 -14.54 -18.39
N ASP A 67 -28.04 -15.80 -18.06
CA ASP A 67 -28.18 -16.25 -16.66
C ASP A 67 -26.85 -16.25 -15.93
N GLU A 68 -25.80 -16.75 -16.60
CA GLU A 68 -24.44 -16.78 -16.03
C GLU A 68 -23.88 -15.35 -15.90
N ARG A 69 -24.23 -14.48 -16.84
CA ARG A 69 -23.81 -13.08 -16.84
C ARG A 69 -24.33 -12.35 -15.60
N ALA A 70 -25.61 -12.57 -15.25
CA ALA A 70 -26.21 -11.91 -14.08
C ALA A 70 -25.48 -12.29 -12.78
N ALA A 71 -25.20 -13.59 -12.58
CA ALA A 71 -24.47 -14.08 -11.43
C ALA A 71 -23.04 -13.54 -11.40
N PHE A 72 -22.39 -13.52 -12.56
CA PHE A 72 -21.01 -13.04 -12.69
C PHE A 72 -20.89 -11.54 -12.44
N LEU A 73 -21.89 -10.75 -12.85
CA LEU A 73 -21.93 -9.30 -12.59
C LEU A 73 -21.96 -9.01 -11.10
N LEU A 74 -22.65 -9.81 -10.30
CA LEU A 74 -22.68 -9.67 -8.85
C LEU A 74 -21.28 -9.90 -8.26
N THR A 75 -20.59 -10.94 -8.73
CA THR A 75 -19.21 -11.23 -8.32
C THR A 75 -18.27 -10.07 -8.69
N GLN A 76 -18.41 -9.51 -9.89
CA GLN A 76 -17.61 -8.39 -10.34
C GLN A 76 -17.88 -7.14 -9.52
N LYS A 77 -19.12 -6.91 -9.13
CA LYS A 77 -19.47 -5.78 -8.27
C LYS A 77 -18.85 -5.91 -6.88
N GLU A 78 -18.85 -7.11 -6.30
CA GLU A 78 -18.19 -7.37 -5.02
C GLU A 78 -16.68 -7.14 -5.12
N LEU A 79 -16.06 -7.62 -6.18
CA LEU A 79 -14.63 -7.45 -6.43
C LEU A 79 -14.28 -5.97 -6.54
N LYS A 80 -15.09 -5.20 -7.27
CA LYS A 80 -14.90 -3.76 -7.41
C LYS A 80 -14.98 -3.04 -6.06
N THR A 81 -15.93 -3.42 -5.21
CA THR A 81 -16.10 -2.85 -3.88
C THR A 81 -14.89 -3.15 -2.99
N ARG A 82 -14.42 -4.40 -2.98
CA ARG A 82 -13.23 -4.80 -2.22
C ARG A 82 -11.99 -4.07 -2.70
N LEU A 83 -11.84 -3.97 -4.02
CA LEU A 83 -10.71 -3.26 -4.62
C LEU A 83 -10.71 -1.78 -4.23
N SER A 84 -11.87 -1.14 -4.24
CA SER A 84 -12.01 0.26 -3.84
C SER A 84 -11.58 0.48 -2.39
N VAL A 85 -11.97 -0.40 -1.47
CA VAL A 85 -11.57 -0.35 -0.06
C VAL A 85 -10.05 -0.48 0.07
N LEU A 86 -9.45 -1.45 -0.63
CA LEU A 86 -8.00 -1.66 -0.59
C LEU A 86 -7.23 -0.48 -1.19
N GLU A 87 -7.75 0.11 -2.25
CA GLU A 87 -7.13 1.29 -2.87
C GLU A 87 -7.17 2.50 -1.92
N ASP A 88 -8.26 2.67 -1.19
CA ASP A 88 -8.38 3.73 -0.19
C ASP A 88 -7.40 3.51 0.96
N GLU A 89 -7.26 2.27 1.44
CA GLU A 89 -6.29 1.90 2.46
C GLU A 89 -4.86 2.15 1.98
N GLU A 90 -4.55 1.79 0.73
CA GLU A 90 -3.25 2.04 0.11
C GLU A 90 -2.93 3.52 0.10
N LYS A 91 -3.90 4.35 -0.29
CA LYS A 91 -3.77 5.80 -0.35
C LYS A 91 -3.46 6.38 1.02
N GLN A 92 -4.17 5.91 2.06
CA GLN A 92 -3.96 6.34 3.43
C GLN A 92 -2.57 5.93 3.94
N LEU A 93 -2.15 4.70 3.64
CA LEU A 93 -0.82 4.22 4.03
C LEU A 93 0.30 5.02 3.36
N LYS A 94 0.13 5.37 2.09
CA LYS A 94 1.10 6.19 1.36
C LYS A 94 1.18 7.60 1.97
N HIS A 95 0.06 8.16 2.35
CA HIS A 95 0.01 9.47 3.01
C HIS A 95 0.72 9.41 4.36
N ASP A 96 0.40 8.42 5.19
CA ASP A 96 1.00 8.24 6.50
C ASP A 96 2.51 8.00 6.41
N LEU A 97 2.94 7.20 5.42
CA LEU A 97 4.35 6.96 5.18
C LEU A 97 5.08 8.25 4.80
N ALA A 98 4.49 9.06 3.93
CA ALA A 98 5.08 10.34 3.54
C ALA A 98 5.23 11.29 4.73
N GLU A 99 4.25 11.32 5.64
CA GLU A 99 4.33 12.09 6.88
C GLU A 99 5.49 11.63 7.77
N GLN A 100 5.63 10.32 7.96
CA GLN A 100 6.71 9.79 8.80
C GLN A 100 8.08 10.05 8.19
N LEU A 101 8.23 9.90 6.87
CA LEU A 101 9.48 10.21 6.18
C LEU A 101 9.86 11.68 6.30
N GLY A 102 8.87 12.57 6.33
CA GLY A 102 9.09 14.00 6.52
C GLY A 102 9.62 14.35 7.91
N LEU A 103 9.39 13.50 8.91
CA LEU A 103 9.87 13.69 10.27
C LEU A 103 11.31 13.20 10.49
N ILE A 104 11.82 12.35 9.59
CA ILE A 104 13.16 11.78 9.70
C ILE A 104 14.16 12.75 9.11
N PRO A 105 15.21 13.15 9.88
CA PRO A 105 16.25 14.05 9.36
C PRO A 105 17.09 13.37 8.28
N ASN A 106 17.48 14.16 7.31
CA ASN A 106 18.40 13.72 6.26
C ASN A 106 19.84 13.63 6.77
#